data_df63d1bd456e2d4f8e6a6a2bed7784c0
#
_entry.id   df63d1bd456e2d4f8e6a6a2bed7784c0
#
_cell.length_a   1.000
_cell.length_b   1.000
_cell.length_c   1.000
_cell.angle_alpha   90.00
_cell.angle_beta   90.00
_cell.angle_gamma   90.00
#
_symmetry.space_group_name_H-M   'P 1'
#
loop_
_entity.id
_entity.type
_entity.pdbx_description
1 polymer ?
#
loop_
_entity_poly.entity_id
_entity_poly.type
_entity_poly.pdbx_seq_one_letter_code
_entity_poly.pdbx_strand_id
1 'polypeptide(L)'
;MACVRVTGSADEIELFARSLGMIPKLHRRRDGMMAGYFEAQAPKVVCLDLGTTGSNPVEDEIVAITIVDWAGNELHEGKYSPSRGELWQAASEVNGVAPDNQTDLPSFFDDQVKIREIIWGADEVIVYNAQHVMRFLGHNDAAPASGARVTDTMFEYCLWLGVTNRNYNRLAHIELTDAADHIGYVRPDGMSTSLANALACLAVQKWIERQRREEQ
;
A
#
# COMPACT_ATOMS: atom_id res chain seq x y z
N MET A 1 11.91 -12.30 -14.96
CA MET A 1 10.56 -12.90 -15.03
C MET A 1 10.67 -14.41 -14.89
N ALA A 2 10.00 -15.00 -13.90
CA ALA A 2 9.93 -16.46 -13.79
C ALA A 2 8.83 -16.95 -14.74
N CYS A 3 9.16 -17.90 -15.63
CA CYS A 3 8.22 -18.54 -16.52
C CYS A 3 8.08 -20.00 -16.12
N VAL A 4 6.87 -20.44 -15.80
CA VAL A 4 6.58 -21.84 -15.51
C VAL A 4 6.06 -22.50 -16.80
N ARG A 5 6.62 -23.61 -17.18
CA ARG A 5 6.18 -24.43 -18.31
C ARG A 5 5.47 -25.69 -17.82
N VAL A 6 4.25 -25.88 -18.27
CA VAL A 6 3.46 -27.09 -18.02
C VAL A 6 3.21 -27.81 -19.35
N THR A 7 3.29 -29.12 -19.37
CA THR A 7 3.03 -29.94 -20.57
C THR A 7 1.94 -30.96 -20.28
N GLY A 8 0.99 -31.11 -21.20
CA GLY A 8 -0.15 -31.99 -21.10
C GLY A 8 -1.09 -31.86 -22.28
N SER A 9 -2.30 -32.33 -22.16
CA SER A 9 -3.39 -31.99 -23.07
C SER A 9 -3.80 -30.51 -22.89
N ALA A 10 -4.49 -29.93 -23.87
CA ALA A 10 -5.00 -28.56 -23.74
C ALA A 10 -5.91 -28.41 -22.53
N ASP A 11 -6.79 -29.37 -22.30
CA ASP A 11 -7.77 -29.37 -21.19
C ASP A 11 -7.08 -29.42 -19.82
N GLU A 12 -6.03 -30.24 -19.66
CA GLU A 12 -5.25 -30.34 -18.42
C GLU A 12 -4.52 -29.01 -18.13
N ILE A 13 -3.94 -28.39 -19.16
CA ILE A 13 -3.27 -27.10 -19.00
C ILE A 13 -4.25 -25.98 -18.67
N GLU A 14 -5.43 -25.96 -19.29
CA GLU A 14 -6.49 -25.00 -18.99
C GLU A 14 -7.06 -25.18 -17.59
N LEU A 15 -7.26 -26.42 -17.15
CA LEU A 15 -7.73 -26.70 -15.79
C LEU A 15 -6.71 -26.25 -14.74
N PHE A 16 -5.43 -26.51 -14.98
CA PHE A 16 -4.35 -26.02 -14.13
C PHE A 16 -4.28 -24.48 -14.12
N ALA A 17 -4.42 -23.85 -15.29
CA ALA A 17 -4.47 -22.40 -15.42
C ALA A 17 -5.60 -21.78 -14.61
N ARG A 18 -6.81 -22.35 -14.69
CA ARG A 18 -7.98 -21.88 -13.91
C ARG A 18 -7.76 -21.99 -12.41
N SER A 19 -7.09 -23.05 -11.94
CA SER A 19 -6.77 -23.19 -10.51
C SER A 19 -5.81 -22.14 -9.99
N LEU A 20 -5.03 -21.52 -10.88
CA LEU A 20 -4.09 -20.44 -10.57
C LEU A 20 -4.62 -19.04 -10.92
N GLY A 21 -5.84 -18.93 -11.49
CA GLY A 21 -6.36 -17.66 -12.00
C GLY A 21 -5.55 -17.08 -13.18
N MET A 22 -4.84 -17.91 -13.93
CA MET A 22 -3.90 -17.51 -14.99
C MET A 22 -4.41 -17.92 -16.38
N ILE A 23 -4.00 -17.19 -17.41
CA ILE A 23 -4.26 -17.53 -18.81
C ILE A 23 -2.95 -18.04 -19.42
N PRO A 24 -2.89 -19.32 -19.88
CA PRO A 24 -1.67 -19.85 -20.48
C PRO A 24 -1.47 -19.38 -21.91
N LYS A 25 -0.23 -19.14 -22.31
CA LYS A 25 0.15 -19.09 -23.73
C LYS A 25 0.39 -20.51 -24.20
N LEU A 26 -0.53 -21.07 -25.02
CA LEU A 26 -0.48 -22.45 -25.49
C LEU A 26 0.37 -22.55 -26.77
N HIS A 27 1.26 -23.55 -26.82
CA HIS A 27 2.04 -23.91 -27.98
C HIS A 27 1.96 -25.40 -28.25
N ARG A 28 1.68 -25.79 -29.50
CA ARG A 28 1.71 -27.18 -29.91
C ARG A 28 3.14 -27.64 -30.14
N ARG A 29 3.51 -28.74 -29.51
CA ARG A 29 4.82 -29.36 -29.66
C ARG A 29 4.87 -30.30 -30.87
N ARG A 30 6.06 -30.65 -31.33
CA ARG A 30 6.28 -31.59 -32.45
C ARG A 30 5.79 -33.02 -32.13
N ASP A 31 5.77 -33.40 -30.86
CA ASP A 31 5.25 -34.68 -30.36
C ASP A 31 3.73 -34.74 -30.24
N GLY A 32 3.03 -33.69 -30.65
CA GLY A 32 1.57 -33.56 -30.58
C GLY A 32 1.00 -33.07 -29.26
N MET A 33 1.82 -32.99 -28.20
CA MET A 33 1.42 -32.45 -26.89
C MET A 33 1.34 -30.94 -26.91
N MET A 34 0.58 -30.37 -25.99
CA MET A 34 0.56 -28.93 -25.74
C MET A 34 1.56 -28.54 -24.65
N ALA A 35 2.11 -27.36 -24.76
CA ALA A 35 2.87 -26.71 -23.71
C ALA A 35 2.19 -25.40 -23.35
N GLY A 36 1.82 -25.21 -22.10
CA GLY A 36 1.35 -23.95 -21.54
C GLY A 36 2.51 -23.22 -20.86
N TYR A 37 2.69 -21.98 -21.22
CA TYR A 37 3.66 -21.06 -20.59
C TYR A 37 2.89 -20.06 -19.75
N PHE A 38 3.21 -20.05 -18.47
CA PHE A 38 2.63 -19.12 -17.51
C PHE A 38 3.69 -18.09 -17.16
N GLU A 39 3.46 -16.87 -17.57
CA GLU A 39 4.26 -15.75 -17.09
C GLU A 39 3.73 -15.38 -15.70
N ALA A 40 4.56 -15.52 -14.67
CA ALA A 40 4.23 -14.97 -13.37
C ALA A 40 4.02 -13.46 -13.56
N GLN A 41 2.82 -12.96 -13.34
CA GLN A 41 2.61 -11.53 -13.26
C GLN A 41 3.43 -11.01 -12.09
N ALA A 42 4.10 -9.88 -12.28
CA ALA A 42 4.73 -9.20 -11.15
C ALA A 42 3.63 -8.91 -10.11
N PRO A 43 3.88 -9.16 -8.83
CA PRO A 43 2.88 -8.89 -7.79
C PRO A 43 2.45 -7.43 -7.88
N LYS A 44 1.14 -7.20 -7.76
CA LYS A 44 0.57 -5.86 -7.69
C LYS A 44 0.86 -5.30 -6.32
N VAL A 45 1.81 -4.40 -6.23
CA VAL A 45 2.20 -3.73 -4.99
C VAL A 45 1.67 -2.31 -4.99
N VAL A 46 0.99 -1.94 -3.92
CA VAL A 46 0.55 -0.56 -3.69
C VAL A 46 1.15 -0.03 -2.40
N CYS A 47 1.43 1.26 -2.37
CA CYS A 47 1.81 1.98 -1.16
C CYS A 47 0.79 3.07 -0.90
N LEU A 48 0.34 3.23 0.34
CA LEU A 48 -0.65 4.24 0.66
C LEU A 48 -0.34 4.99 1.95
N ASP A 49 -0.85 6.22 2.01
CA ASP A 49 -0.88 7.08 3.19
C ASP A 49 -2.30 7.51 3.50
N LEU A 50 -2.62 7.64 4.79
CA LEU A 50 -3.90 8.11 5.31
C LEU A 50 -3.73 9.37 6.16
N GLY A 51 -4.53 10.38 5.85
CA GLY A 51 -4.82 11.49 6.77
C GLY A 51 -6.12 11.20 7.51
N THR A 52 -6.10 11.36 8.85
CA THR A 52 -7.27 11.11 9.72
C THR A 52 -7.50 12.28 10.67
N THR A 53 -8.71 12.44 11.20
CA THR A 53 -9.03 13.48 12.19
C THR A 53 -8.43 13.20 13.56
N GLY A 54 -7.99 11.96 13.80
CA GLY A 54 -7.38 11.52 15.05
C GLY A 54 -6.94 10.07 14.97
N SER A 55 -6.85 9.37 16.10
CA SER A 55 -6.28 8.02 16.16
C SER A 55 -7.28 6.88 16.44
N ASN A 56 -8.54 7.21 16.74
CA ASN A 56 -9.59 6.24 17.08
C ASN A 56 -10.55 6.07 15.89
N PRO A 57 -10.50 4.97 15.10
CA PRO A 57 -11.33 4.82 13.91
C PRO A 57 -12.85 4.76 14.17
N VAL A 58 -13.27 4.63 15.43
CA VAL A 58 -14.70 4.67 15.81
C VAL A 58 -15.20 6.10 15.95
N GLU A 59 -14.32 7.02 16.35
CA GLU A 59 -14.65 8.42 16.63
C GLU A 59 -14.09 9.37 15.56
N ASP A 60 -13.01 8.94 14.90
CA ASP A 60 -12.27 9.73 13.91
C ASP A 60 -12.52 9.23 12.50
N GLU A 61 -12.32 10.12 11.52
CA GLU A 61 -12.65 9.87 10.12
C GLU A 61 -11.41 10.03 9.22
N ILE A 62 -11.43 9.32 8.08
CA ILE A 62 -10.44 9.49 7.02
C ILE A 62 -10.75 10.78 6.27
N VAL A 63 -9.77 11.68 6.18
CA VAL A 63 -9.89 12.98 5.52
C VAL A 63 -8.95 13.14 4.33
N ALA A 64 -8.00 12.24 4.19
CA ALA A 64 -7.16 12.13 3.01
C ALA A 64 -6.71 10.70 2.81
N ILE A 65 -6.57 10.28 1.57
CA ILE A 65 -5.91 9.03 1.20
C ILE A 65 -5.19 9.23 -0.12
N THR A 66 -3.97 8.70 -0.21
CA THR A 66 -3.25 8.57 -1.47
C THR A 66 -2.76 7.15 -1.62
N ILE A 67 -2.96 6.57 -2.80
CA ILE A 67 -2.49 5.23 -3.17
C ILE A 67 -1.61 5.36 -4.41
N VAL A 68 -0.40 4.84 -4.33
CA VAL A 68 0.54 4.78 -5.46
C VAL A 68 0.93 3.34 -5.76
N ASP A 69 1.30 3.05 -7.01
CA ASP A 69 1.87 1.75 -7.38
C ASP A 69 3.36 1.65 -6.99
N TRP A 70 3.95 0.47 -7.21
CA TRP A 70 5.38 0.25 -6.94
C TRP A 70 6.31 1.17 -7.75
N ALA A 71 5.88 1.66 -8.92
CA ALA A 71 6.66 2.62 -9.70
C ALA A 71 6.58 4.05 -9.14
N GLY A 72 5.58 4.33 -8.30
CA GLY A 72 5.27 5.65 -7.75
C GLY A 72 4.22 6.40 -8.56
N ASN A 73 3.52 5.72 -9.48
CA ASN A 73 2.40 6.33 -10.18
C ASN A 73 1.18 6.39 -9.27
N GLU A 74 0.49 7.50 -9.27
CA GLU A 74 -0.75 7.69 -8.54
C GLU A 74 -1.86 6.82 -9.10
N LEU A 75 -2.49 6.02 -8.23
CA LEU A 75 -3.67 5.23 -8.53
C LEU A 75 -4.94 5.89 -8.00
N HIS A 76 -4.81 6.60 -6.89
CA HIS A 76 -5.88 7.38 -6.27
C HIS A 76 -5.30 8.43 -5.34
N GLU A 77 -5.87 9.62 -5.38
CA GLU A 77 -5.70 10.69 -4.39
C GLU A 77 -7.07 11.28 -4.07
N GLY A 78 -7.44 11.33 -2.79
CA GLY A 78 -8.70 11.89 -2.33
C GLY A 78 -8.52 12.72 -1.06
N LYS A 79 -9.26 13.84 -1.00
CA LYS A 79 -9.46 14.64 0.21
C LYS A 79 -10.95 14.68 0.51
N TYR A 80 -11.31 14.53 1.78
CA TYR A 80 -12.69 14.32 2.20
C TYR A 80 -13.08 15.25 3.32
N SER A 81 -14.35 15.68 3.28
CA SER A 81 -14.96 16.40 4.39
C SER A 81 -15.43 15.39 5.44
N PRO A 82 -14.99 15.47 6.71
CA PRO A 82 -15.56 14.64 7.75
C PRO A 82 -17.00 15.05 8.05
N SER A 83 -17.78 14.09 8.49
CA SER A 83 -19.16 14.32 8.90
C SER A 83 -19.26 15.06 10.24
N ARG A 84 -18.19 15.01 11.05
CA ARG A 84 -18.12 15.59 12.40
C ARG A 84 -17.12 16.75 12.44
N GLY A 85 -17.60 17.96 12.24
CA GLY A 85 -16.76 19.15 12.01
C GLY A 85 -15.93 19.66 13.19
N GLU A 86 -16.04 19.12 14.40
CA GLU A 86 -15.47 19.71 15.62
C GLU A 86 -14.04 19.22 15.96
N LEU A 87 -13.54 18.14 15.31
CA LEU A 87 -12.31 17.44 15.74
C LEU A 87 -11.05 17.78 14.94
N TRP A 88 -11.11 18.74 14.04
CA TRP A 88 -10.11 18.94 13.01
C TRP A 88 -8.83 19.65 13.38
N GLN A 89 -8.87 20.50 14.42
CA GLN A 89 -7.82 21.48 14.62
C GLN A 89 -6.44 20.85 14.90
N ALA A 90 -6.41 19.77 15.66
CA ALA A 90 -5.16 19.04 15.93
C ALA A 90 -4.67 18.18 14.74
N ALA A 91 -5.60 17.68 13.92
CA ALA A 91 -5.27 16.84 12.76
C ALA A 91 -4.89 17.66 11.53
N SER A 92 -5.36 18.92 11.42
CA SER A 92 -5.06 19.79 10.27
C SER A 92 -3.58 20.16 10.16
N GLU A 93 -2.90 20.30 11.28
CA GLU A 93 -1.46 20.61 11.31
C GLU A 93 -0.62 19.41 10.76
N VAL A 94 -1.09 18.18 10.98
CA VAL A 94 -0.40 16.97 10.54
C VAL A 94 -0.76 16.60 9.09
N ASN A 95 -2.04 16.76 8.72
CA ASN A 95 -2.58 16.26 7.44
C ASN A 95 -2.60 17.33 6.33
N GLY A 96 -2.32 18.59 6.66
CA GLY A 96 -2.40 19.72 5.72
C GLY A 96 -3.82 20.00 5.20
N VAL A 97 -4.83 19.46 5.88
CA VAL A 97 -6.25 19.59 5.53
C VAL A 97 -6.89 20.49 6.57
N ALA A 98 -7.03 21.80 6.26
CA ALA A 98 -7.55 22.80 7.19
C ALA A 98 -9.08 22.91 7.14
N PRO A 99 -9.77 23.14 8.28
CA PRO A 99 -11.23 23.23 8.35
C PRO A 99 -11.85 24.28 7.43
N ASP A 100 -11.18 25.41 7.29
CA ASP A 100 -11.74 26.62 6.65
C ASP A 100 -11.90 26.54 5.12
N ASN A 101 -11.31 25.50 4.47
CA ASN A 101 -11.29 25.37 3.00
C ASN A 101 -12.12 24.18 2.48
N GLN A 102 -13.04 23.60 3.27
CA GLN A 102 -13.51 22.23 3.00
C GLN A 102 -15.02 22.03 2.99
N THR A 103 -15.80 23.08 2.85
CA THR A 103 -17.27 22.98 2.76
C THR A 103 -17.75 22.24 1.52
N ASP A 104 -16.90 22.06 0.49
CA ASP A 104 -17.27 21.48 -0.79
C ASP A 104 -16.53 20.16 -1.13
N LEU A 105 -15.80 19.56 -0.16
CA LEU A 105 -15.15 18.28 -0.39
C LEU A 105 -16.14 17.11 -0.33
N PRO A 106 -15.96 16.06 -1.14
CA PRO A 106 -16.76 14.84 -1.07
C PRO A 106 -16.62 14.13 0.28
N SER A 107 -17.53 13.21 0.55
CA SER A 107 -17.38 12.25 1.65
C SER A 107 -16.38 11.14 1.26
N PHE A 108 -15.67 10.57 2.23
CA PHE A 108 -14.86 9.35 2.00
C PHE A 108 -15.68 8.22 1.36
N PHE A 109 -16.94 8.10 1.73
CA PHE A 109 -17.85 7.08 1.21
C PHE A 109 -18.11 7.17 -0.29
N ASP A 110 -17.93 8.35 -0.90
CA ASP A 110 -18.12 8.53 -2.35
C ASP A 110 -17.04 7.78 -3.16
N ASP A 111 -15.84 7.66 -2.59
CA ASP A 111 -14.70 6.96 -3.22
C ASP A 111 -14.40 5.58 -2.59
N GLN A 112 -15.08 5.21 -1.51
CA GLN A 112 -14.81 3.99 -0.73
C GLN A 112 -14.74 2.72 -1.60
N VAL A 113 -15.67 2.55 -2.54
CA VAL A 113 -15.71 1.38 -3.42
C VAL A 113 -14.47 1.33 -4.30
N LYS A 114 -14.09 2.44 -4.91
CA LYS A 114 -12.90 2.55 -5.76
C LYS A 114 -11.61 2.27 -4.97
N ILE A 115 -11.50 2.86 -3.78
CA ILE A 115 -10.37 2.64 -2.86
C ILE A 115 -10.25 1.16 -2.50
N ARG A 116 -11.38 0.55 -2.10
CA ARG A 116 -11.44 -0.88 -1.78
C ARG A 116 -11.01 -1.75 -2.96
N GLU A 117 -11.47 -1.48 -4.16
CA GLU A 117 -11.10 -2.25 -5.36
C GLU A 117 -9.60 -2.20 -5.65
N ILE A 118 -8.98 -1.03 -5.49
CA ILE A 118 -7.52 -0.88 -5.66
C ILE A 118 -6.78 -1.72 -4.60
N ILE A 119 -7.17 -1.59 -3.33
CA ILE A 119 -6.51 -2.28 -2.20
C ILE A 119 -6.75 -3.80 -2.28
N TRP A 120 -7.96 -4.25 -2.61
CA TRP A 120 -8.28 -5.67 -2.77
C TRP A 120 -7.59 -6.31 -3.97
N GLY A 121 -7.34 -5.53 -5.03
CA GLY A 121 -6.62 -5.99 -6.21
C GLY A 121 -5.11 -6.10 -6.03
N ALA A 122 -4.58 -5.67 -4.87
CA ALA A 122 -3.15 -5.71 -4.57
C ALA A 122 -2.74 -7.05 -3.92
N ASP A 123 -1.58 -7.56 -4.32
CA ASP A 123 -0.93 -8.72 -3.68
C ASP A 123 -0.15 -8.28 -2.43
N GLU A 124 0.27 -7.01 -2.40
CA GLU A 124 0.97 -6.40 -1.26
C GLU A 124 0.54 -4.95 -1.07
N VAL A 125 0.30 -4.58 0.18
CA VAL A 125 -0.03 -3.22 0.63
C VAL A 125 1.04 -2.72 1.58
N ILE A 126 1.77 -1.70 1.16
CA ILE A 126 2.84 -1.05 1.92
C ILE A 126 2.27 0.20 2.60
N VAL A 127 2.56 0.35 3.87
CA VAL A 127 2.11 1.49 4.68
C VAL A 127 3.18 1.90 5.69
N TYR A 128 3.08 3.12 6.21
CA TYR A 128 3.84 3.54 7.37
C TYR A 128 2.94 3.50 8.61
N ASN A 129 3.32 2.73 9.64
CA ASN A 129 2.49 2.45 10.83
C ASN A 129 1.20 1.66 10.50
N ALA A 130 1.39 0.38 10.13
CA ALA A 130 0.27 -0.50 9.75
C ALA A 130 -0.79 -0.63 10.84
N GLN A 131 -0.44 -0.53 12.13
CA GLN A 131 -1.40 -0.59 13.21
C GLN A 131 -2.45 0.52 13.11
N HIS A 132 -2.04 1.73 12.77
CA HIS A 132 -2.95 2.86 12.57
C HIS A 132 -3.77 2.68 11.28
N VAL A 133 -3.08 2.49 10.16
CA VAL A 133 -3.69 2.44 8.83
C VAL A 133 -4.71 1.30 8.72
N MET A 134 -4.35 0.07 9.14
CA MET A 134 -5.23 -1.09 9.01
C MET A 134 -6.49 -0.98 9.90
N ARG A 135 -6.41 -0.31 11.05
CA ARG A 135 -7.59 -0.06 11.88
C ARG A 135 -8.61 0.86 11.18
N PHE A 136 -8.14 1.91 10.52
CA PHE A 136 -9.02 2.80 9.76
C PHE A 136 -9.57 2.14 8.51
N LEU A 137 -8.74 1.45 7.72
CA LEU A 137 -9.20 0.71 6.55
C LEU A 137 -10.21 -0.38 6.92
N GLY A 138 -9.96 -1.12 8.01
CA GLY A 138 -10.87 -2.15 8.49
C GLY A 138 -12.21 -1.60 8.96
N HIS A 139 -12.21 -0.46 9.66
CA HIS A 139 -13.45 0.21 10.11
C HIS A 139 -14.28 0.75 8.94
N ASN A 140 -13.62 1.12 7.85
CA ASN A 140 -14.23 1.69 6.65
C ASN A 140 -14.40 0.68 5.50
N ASP A 141 -14.40 -0.62 5.78
CA ASP A 141 -14.67 -1.69 4.80
C ASP A 141 -13.72 -1.68 3.58
N ALA A 142 -12.49 -1.18 3.79
CA ALA A 142 -11.45 -1.03 2.76
C ALA A 142 -10.16 -1.80 3.10
N ALA A 143 -10.21 -2.74 4.06
CA ALA A 143 -9.06 -3.57 4.40
C ALA A 143 -8.57 -4.40 3.20
N PRO A 144 -7.28 -4.72 3.11
CA PRO A 144 -6.74 -5.61 2.10
C PRO A 144 -7.42 -6.99 2.10
N ALA A 145 -7.43 -7.66 0.96
CA ALA A 145 -7.91 -9.05 0.87
C ALA A 145 -7.11 -9.97 1.81
N SER A 146 -7.74 -11.03 2.32
CA SER A 146 -7.15 -11.94 3.33
C SER A 146 -5.84 -12.63 2.89
N GLY A 147 -5.55 -12.65 1.59
CA GLY A 147 -4.31 -13.20 1.03
C GLY A 147 -3.24 -12.16 0.72
N ALA A 148 -3.56 -10.88 0.82
CA ALA A 148 -2.61 -9.81 0.54
C ALA A 148 -1.59 -9.68 1.68
N ARG A 149 -0.35 -9.42 1.32
CA ARG A 149 0.70 -9.07 2.29
C ARG A 149 0.53 -7.62 2.73
N VAL A 150 0.63 -7.37 4.03
CA VAL A 150 0.73 -6.00 4.57
C VAL A 150 2.15 -5.79 5.07
N THR A 151 2.83 -4.78 4.51
CA THR A 151 4.19 -4.41 4.90
C THR A 151 4.16 -3.09 5.66
N ASP A 152 4.61 -3.11 6.92
CA ASP A 152 4.79 -1.92 7.75
C ASP A 152 6.21 -1.40 7.58
N THR A 153 6.38 -0.37 6.78
CA THR A 153 7.70 0.22 6.50
C THR A 153 8.36 0.80 7.76
N MET A 154 7.58 1.36 8.70
CA MET A 154 8.12 1.85 9.98
C MET A 154 8.72 0.69 10.78
N PHE A 155 8.00 -0.44 10.87
CA PHE A 155 8.47 -1.62 11.54
C PHE A 155 9.74 -2.21 10.89
N GLU A 156 9.73 -2.37 9.56
CA GLU A 156 10.84 -2.88 8.78
C GLU A 156 12.10 -1.99 8.91
N TYR A 157 11.90 -0.66 8.96
CA TYR A 157 12.97 0.31 9.13
C TYR A 157 13.56 0.25 10.54
N CYS A 158 12.73 0.17 11.58
CA CYS A 158 13.18 -0.01 12.96
C CYS A 158 13.97 -1.31 13.15
N LEU A 159 13.53 -2.41 12.50
CA LEU A 159 14.25 -3.68 12.51
C LEU A 159 15.62 -3.55 11.85
N TRP A 160 15.70 -2.89 10.70
CA TRP A 160 16.95 -2.68 10.00
C TRP A 160 17.94 -1.86 10.84
N LEU A 161 17.48 -0.80 11.52
CA LEU A 161 18.30 0.01 12.42
C LEU A 161 18.67 -0.72 13.72
N GLY A 162 18.03 -1.84 14.05
CA GLY A 162 18.19 -2.50 15.34
C GLY A 162 17.70 -1.65 16.53
N VAL A 163 16.77 -0.71 16.30
CA VAL A 163 16.31 0.24 17.32
C VAL A 163 15.08 -0.32 18.03
N THR A 164 15.22 -0.56 19.34
CA THR A 164 14.11 -1.01 20.19
C THR A 164 13.82 0.03 21.28
N ASN A 165 12.56 0.15 21.64
CA ASN A 165 12.20 0.93 22.82
C ASN A 165 12.57 0.13 24.08
N ARG A 166 13.66 0.54 24.76
CA ARG A 166 14.24 -0.15 25.93
C ARG A 166 13.26 -0.29 27.10
N ASN A 167 12.27 0.61 27.20
CA ASN A 167 11.32 0.61 28.32
C ASN A 167 10.19 -0.40 28.15
N TYR A 168 9.88 -0.84 26.91
CA TYR A 168 8.70 -1.67 26.62
C TYR A 168 9.02 -2.92 25.82
N ASN A 169 10.29 -3.21 25.56
CA ASN A 169 10.71 -4.31 24.66
C ASN A 169 9.96 -4.29 23.31
N ARG A 170 9.73 -3.09 22.79
CA ARG A 170 9.04 -2.81 21.50
C ARG A 170 9.99 -2.07 20.58
N LEU A 171 9.73 -2.11 19.30
CA LEU A 171 10.44 -1.26 18.34
C LEU A 171 10.16 0.22 18.65
N ALA A 172 11.13 1.08 18.35
CA ALA A 172 10.96 2.51 18.47
C ALA A 172 9.91 3.01 17.46
N HIS A 173 9.23 4.10 17.80
CA HIS A 173 8.48 4.85 16.81
C HIS A 173 9.45 5.85 16.16
N ILE A 174 9.59 5.77 14.84
CA ILE A 174 10.40 6.71 14.05
C ILE A 174 9.45 7.39 13.09
N GLU A 175 9.49 8.72 13.04
CA GLU A 175 8.67 9.48 12.11
C GLU A 175 9.10 9.22 10.66
N LEU A 176 8.14 9.25 9.73
CA LEU A 176 8.41 9.03 8.31
C LEU A 176 9.38 10.08 7.75
N THR A 177 9.31 11.31 8.23
CA THR A 177 10.24 12.38 7.86
C THR A 177 11.67 12.04 8.21
N ASP A 178 11.91 11.55 9.44
CA ASP A 178 13.25 11.20 9.90
C ASP A 178 13.82 10.01 9.11
N ALA A 179 12.98 9.01 8.81
CA ALA A 179 13.37 7.88 7.98
C ALA A 179 13.69 8.30 6.54
N ALA A 180 12.88 9.18 5.96
CA ALA A 180 13.09 9.72 4.61
C ALA A 180 14.37 10.56 4.53
N ASP A 181 14.61 11.43 5.52
CA ASP A 181 15.82 12.26 5.59
C ASP A 181 17.08 11.40 5.74
N HIS A 182 17.03 10.36 6.57
CA HIS A 182 18.16 9.44 6.74
C HIS A 182 18.57 8.76 5.43
N ILE A 183 17.61 8.35 4.60
CA ILE A 183 17.91 7.72 3.30
C ILE A 183 18.26 8.73 2.20
N GLY A 184 18.24 10.03 2.50
CA GLY A 184 18.48 11.11 1.55
C GLY A 184 17.33 11.32 0.54
N TYR A 185 16.09 10.95 0.90
CA TYR A 185 14.94 11.18 0.05
C TYR A 185 14.52 12.65 0.11
N VAL A 186 14.49 13.31 -1.04
CA VAL A 186 14.04 14.69 -1.18
C VAL A 186 12.59 14.69 -1.65
N ARG A 187 11.70 15.27 -0.82
CA ARG A 187 10.29 15.41 -1.18
C ARG A 187 10.16 16.40 -2.34
N PRO A 188 9.45 16.04 -3.41
CA PRO A 188 9.15 16.98 -4.48
C PRO A 188 8.24 18.12 -4.00
N ASP A 189 8.48 19.33 -4.49
CA ASP A 189 7.64 20.49 -4.19
C ASP A 189 6.28 20.41 -4.86
N GLY A 190 5.26 21.04 -4.25
CA GLY A 190 3.93 21.20 -4.85
C GLY A 190 3.00 19.99 -4.75
N MET A 191 3.40 18.94 -4.03
CA MET A 191 2.55 17.77 -3.77
C MET A 191 1.67 17.98 -2.53
N SER A 192 0.53 17.27 -2.49
CA SER A 192 -0.22 17.15 -1.24
C SER A 192 0.59 16.40 -0.18
N THR A 193 0.27 16.63 1.09
CA THR A 193 0.96 15.95 2.21
C THR A 193 0.83 14.44 2.09
N SER A 194 -0.35 13.91 1.75
CA SER A 194 -0.59 12.47 1.68
C SER A 194 0.11 11.82 0.48
N LEU A 195 0.19 12.48 -0.67
CA LEU A 195 0.99 12.00 -1.80
C LEU A 195 2.50 12.00 -1.47
N ALA A 196 2.99 13.08 -0.87
CA ALA A 196 4.38 13.18 -0.45
C ALA A 196 4.75 12.10 0.58
N ASN A 197 3.84 11.78 1.51
CA ASN A 197 4.03 10.72 2.50
C ASN A 197 4.00 9.32 1.86
N ALA A 198 3.05 9.03 0.97
CA ALA A 198 2.99 7.75 0.27
C ALA A 198 4.27 7.48 -0.53
N LEU A 199 4.78 8.50 -1.24
CA LEU A 199 6.03 8.38 -1.99
C LEU A 199 7.26 8.26 -1.09
N ALA A 200 7.30 8.98 0.04
CA ALA A 200 8.38 8.85 1.02
C ALA A 200 8.38 7.44 1.66
N CYS A 201 7.22 6.92 2.06
CA CYS A 201 7.06 5.55 2.55
C CYS A 201 7.58 4.53 1.53
N LEU A 202 7.17 4.66 0.27
CA LEU A 202 7.63 3.80 -0.82
C LEU A 202 9.14 3.89 -1.04
N ALA A 203 9.72 5.08 -0.92
CA ALA A 203 11.17 5.30 -1.06
C ALA A 203 11.94 4.60 0.07
N VAL A 204 11.47 4.74 1.32
CA VAL A 204 12.07 4.06 2.48
C VAL A 204 11.99 2.55 2.31
N GLN A 205 10.84 2.00 1.90
CA GLN A 205 10.68 0.57 1.67
C GLN A 205 11.63 0.04 0.58
N LYS A 206 11.72 0.73 -0.55
CA LYS A 206 12.64 0.37 -1.63
C LYS A 206 14.10 0.42 -1.19
N TRP A 207 14.44 1.37 -0.34
CA TRP A 207 15.78 1.49 0.21
C TRP A 207 16.09 0.30 1.13
N ILE A 208 15.18 -0.07 2.06
CA ILE A 208 15.35 -1.24 2.93
C ILE A 208 15.57 -2.51 2.12
N GLU A 209 14.75 -2.73 1.08
CA GLU A 209 14.89 -3.90 0.21
C GLU A 209 16.22 -3.95 -0.55
N ARG A 210 16.77 -2.78 -0.89
CA ARG A 210 18.10 -2.69 -1.52
C ARG A 210 19.20 -3.06 -0.54
N GLN A 211 19.16 -2.52 0.70
CA GLN A 211 20.13 -2.85 1.73
C GLN A 211 20.16 -4.35 2.01
N ARG A 212 19.00 -4.99 2.15
CA ARG A 212 18.90 -6.44 2.37
C ARG A 212 19.45 -7.29 1.22
N ARG A 213 19.43 -6.78 0.00
CA ARG A 213 20.01 -7.48 -1.17
C ARG A 213 21.53 -7.33 -1.25
N GLU A 214 22.06 -6.23 -0.74
CA GLU A 214 23.50 -5.95 -0.69
C GLU A 214 24.21 -6.73 0.43
N GLU A 215 23.48 -7.15 1.45
CA GLU A 215 24.00 -7.96 2.58
C GLU A 215 23.99 -9.49 2.32
N GLN A 216 23.36 -9.95 1.21
CA GLN A 216 23.30 -11.37 0.81
C GLN A 216 24.38 -11.73 -0.22
#